data_846226fdae3a0cb9772a0d2c7488ca84
#
_entry.id   846226fdae3a0cb9772a0d2c7488ca84
#
_cell.length_a   1.000
_cell.length_b   1.000
_cell.length_c   1.000
_cell.angle_alpha   90.00
_cell.angle_beta   90.00
_cell.angle_gamma   90.00
#
_symmetry.space_group_name_H-M   'P 1'
#
loop_
_entity.id
_entity.type
_entity.pdbx_description
1 polymer ?
#
loop_
_entity_poly.entity_id
_entity_poly.type
_entity_poly.pdbx_seq_one_letter_code
_entity_poly.pdbx_strand_id
1 'polypeptide(L)'
;YEPCDVADRLTFIGGSTTAGAIVYQDGLFLYSHHATDPCSQKLVNAFDLVRLHKFGHLDIQADIKTPVAKLPSWLAMKEWVFAKTPVNSDLLKERRQKAISEFSVSNNPHVDAVEGVLVEEDDSWAAGLVYNAKDSSKVLNTLANIMLILRKDRELKFKIFKDIFSSRILVRKDVPWDRKFEADDRLWTDTDDAGLRWYLESTYGIPSTNKIIDGVNLIAEENAENKVATRIQSTLWDGEKRLETLFIDYLGCEDNVYTREVSEKSLVAAAKRAIFGGIKWDNMPILIGPQGVG
;
A
#
# COMPACT_ATOMS: atom_id res chain seq x y z
N TYR A 1 13.35 -36.07 -11.66
CA TYR A 1 13.95 -36.32 -12.97
C TYR A 1 15.43 -36.03 -12.94
N GLU A 2 16.20 -36.79 -13.71
CA GLU A 2 17.64 -36.63 -13.85
C GLU A 2 17.99 -36.18 -15.29
N PRO A 3 19.01 -35.33 -15.46
CA PRO A 3 19.53 -35.02 -16.78
C PRO A 3 20.02 -36.32 -17.51
N CYS A 4 19.93 -36.31 -18.83
CA CYS A 4 20.52 -37.35 -19.65
C CYS A 4 21.34 -36.74 -20.80
N ASP A 5 22.11 -37.55 -21.52
CA ASP A 5 23.02 -37.10 -22.58
C ASP A 5 22.27 -36.62 -23.86
N VAL A 6 20.96 -36.61 -23.86
CA VAL A 6 20.13 -36.15 -24.99
C VAL A 6 19.55 -34.77 -24.64
N ALA A 7 19.79 -33.77 -25.47
CA ALA A 7 19.26 -32.44 -25.30
C ALA A 7 17.74 -32.45 -25.14
N ASP A 8 17.20 -31.59 -24.30
CA ASP A 8 15.76 -31.42 -24.01
C ASP A 8 15.05 -32.69 -23.50
N ARG A 9 15.82 -33.65 -22.96
CA ARG A 9 15.25 -34.84 -22.38
C ARG A 9 15.71 -35.08 -20.95
N LEU A 10 14.84 -35.72 -20.18
CA LEU A 10 15.09 -36.10 -18.80
C LEU A 10 14.70 -37.57 -18.58
N THR A 11 15.34 -38.18 -17.60
CA THR A 11 15.00 -39.52 -17.15
C THR A 11 14.17 -39.45 -15.87
N PHE A 12 13.00 -40.11 -15.85
CA PHE A 12 12.22 -40.27 -14.64
C PHE A 12 12.86 -41.33 -13.72
N ILE A 13 13.18 -40.93 -12.48
CA ILE A 13 13.96 -41.74 -11.52
C ILE A 13 13.25 -43.06 -11.20
N GLY A 14 11.92 -43.13 -11.22
CA GLY A 14 11.12 -44.31 -11.00
C GLY A 14 10.78 -45.12 -12.28
N GLY A 15 11.37 -44.77 -13.42
CA GLY A 15 11.10 -45.39 -14.72
C GLY A 15 12.09 -46.49 -15.07
N SER A 16 11.69 -47.37 -15.99
CA SER A 16 12.51 -48.47 -16.51
C SER A 16 13.34 -48.08 -17.75
N THR A 17 13.13 -46.88 -18.30
CA THR A 17 13.77 -46.38 -19.53
C THR A 17 14.42 -45.03 -19.30
N THR A 18 15.49 -44.75 -20.06
CA THR A 18 16.19 -43.45 -20.04
C THR A 18 15.59 -42.47 -21.04
N ALA A 19 15.74 -41.18 -20.83
CA ALA A 19 15.37 -40.08 -21.75
C ALA A 19 13.90 -40.06 -22.20
N GLY A 20 12.99 -40.59 -21.39
CA GLY A 20 11.56 -40.73 -21.73
C GLY A 20 10.71 -39.49 -21.40
N ALA A 21 11.24 -38.51 -20.76
CA ALA A 21 10.57 -37.22 -20.53
C ALA A 21 11.17 -36.16 -21.45
N ILE A 22 10.31 -35.37 -22.12
CA ILE A 22 10.70 -34.35 -23.10
C ILE A 22 10.31 -33.00 -22.53
N VAL A 23 11.26 -32.06 -22.60
CA VAL A 23 11.08 -30.67 -22.18
C VAL A 23 10.76 -29.80 -23.39
N TYR A 24 9.79 -28.93 -23.30
CA TYR A 24 9.33 -28.03 -24.36
C TYR A 24 9.40 -26.59 -23.93
N GLN A 25 9.55 -25.69 -24.92
CA GLN A 25 9.51 -24.24 -24.75
C GLN A 25 10.44 -23.74 -23.63
N ASP A 26 11.73 -24.08 -23.75
CA ASP A 26 12.78 -23.63 -22.80
C ASP A 26 12.48 -23.93 -21.32
N GLY A 27 11.85 -25.07 -21.06
CA GLY A 27 11.56 -25.53 -19.70
C GLY A 27 10.16 -25.22 -19.19
N LEU A 28 9.28 -24.61 -19.98
CA LEU A 28 7.93 -24.26 -19.54
C LEU A 28 7.00 -25.47 -19.42
N PHE A 29 7.21 -26.50 -20.24
CA PHE A 29 6.37 -27.71 -20.25
C PHE A 29 7.21 -28.97 -20.28
N LEU A 30 6.67 -30.04 -19.71
CA LEU A 30 7.24 -31.38 -19.74
C LEU A 30 6.16 -32.40 -20.20
N TYR A 31 6.58 -33.33 -21.03
CA TYR A 31 5.77 -34.49 -21.42
C TYR A 31 6.52 -35.76 -21.10
N SER A 32 5.91 -36.68 -20.33
CA SER A 32 6.53 -37.94 -19.95
C SER A 32 5.90 -39.14 -20.68
N HIS A 33 6.75 -39.99 -21.28
CA HIS A 33 6.37 -41.25 -21.87
C HIS A 33 6.49 -42.42 -20.89
N HIS A 34 7.00 -42.21 -19.66
CA HIS A 34 7.14 -43.26 -18.67
C HIS A 34 5.78 -43.64 -18.06
N ALA A 35 5.38 -44.89 -18.20
CA ALA A 35 4.06 -45.38 -17.76
C ALA A 35 3.86 -45.26 -16.23
N THR A 36 4.94 -45.37 -15.44
CA THR A 36 4.90 -45.27 -13.98
C THR A 36 4.98 -43.84 -13.44
N ASP A 37 5.21 -42.86 -14.33
CA ASP A 37 5.27 -41.44 -13.97
C ASP A 37 3.87 -40.91 -13.70
N PRO A 38 3.60 -40.22 -12.59
CA PRO A 38 2.33 -39.51 -12.34
C PRO A 38 1.91 -38.56 -13.46
N CYS A 39 2.90 -38.03 -14.22
CA CYS A 39 2.69 -37.18 -15.38
C CYS A 39 2.61 -37.93 -16.73
N SER A 40 2.54 -39.24 -16.70
CA SER A 40 2.51 -40.07 -17.91
C SER A 40 1.47 -39.59 -18.92
N GLN A 41 1.90 -39.42 -20.18
CA GLN A 41 1.07 -39.03 -21.33
C GLN A 41 0.32 -37.71 -21.15
N LYS A 42 0.85 -36.80 -20.33
CA LYS A 42 0.31 -35.48 -20.13
C LYS A 42 1.39 -34.42 -20.40
N LEU A 43 0.97 -33.36 -21.10
CA LEU A 43 1.79 -32.15 -21.20
C LEU A 43 1.52 -31.28 -19.96
N VAL A 44 2.50 -31.12 -19.11
CA VAL A 44 2.35 -30.48 -17.79
C VAL A 44 3.31 -29.28 -17.68
N ASN A 45 2.85 -28.22 -17.05
CA ASN A 45 3.68 -27.12 -16.59
C ASN A 45 4.31 -27.44 -15.22
N ALA A 46 5.17 -26.55 -14.69
CA ALA A 46 5.82 -26.76 -13.41
C ALA A 46 4.83 -26.95 -12.24
N PHE A 47 3.71 -26.23 -12.22
CA PHE A 47 2.69 -26.36 -11.19
C PHE A 47 2.04 -27.76 -11.23
N ASP A 48 1.59 -28.21 -12.41
CA ASP A 48 0.95 -29.50 -12.57
C ASP A 48 1.94 -30.65 -12.36
N LEU A 49 3.20 -30.48 -12.73
CA LEU A 49 4.27 -31.43 -12.45
C LEU A 49 4.35 -31.73 -10.95
N VAL A 50 4.53 -30.68 -10.14
CA VAL A 50 4.62 -30.83 -8.69
C VAL A 50 3.30 -31.35 -8.11
N ARG A 51 2.15 -30.85 -8.59
CA ARG A 51 0.82 -31.28 -8.15
C ARG A 51 0.61 -32.77 -8.31
N LEU A 52 0.88 -33.32 -9.49
CA LEU A 52 0.67 -34.71 -9.78
C LEU A 52 1.60 -35.64 -8.99
N HIS A 53 2.88 -35.25 -8.85
CA HIS A 53 3.84 -36.03 -8.07
C HIS A 53 3.58 -36.02 -6.58
N LYS A 54 3.19 -34.83 -6.02
CA LYS A 54 3.03 -34.67 -4.59
C LYS A 54 1.63 -35.01 -4.09
N PHE A 55 0.61 -34.64 -4.84
CA PHE A 55 -0.78 -34.70 -4.43
C PHE A 55 -1.67 -35.51 -5.35
N GLY A 56 -1.17 -36.07 -6.48
CA GLY A 56 -1.96 -36.81 -7.44
C GLY A 56 -2.70 -38.02 -6.85
N HIS A 57 -2.16 -38.59 -5.78
CA HIS A 57 -2.80 -39.70 -5.04
C HIS A 57 -4.16 -39.29 -4.42
N LEU A 58 -4.40 -38.00 -4.18
CA LEU A 58 -5.68 -37.53 -3.64
C LEU A 58 -6.83 -37.59 -4.64
N ASP A 59 -6.52 -37.69 -5.94
CA ASP A 59 -7.51 -37.70 -7.01
C ASP A 59 -8.04 -39.11 -7.37
N ILE A 60 -7.56 -40.19 -6.73
CA ILE A 60 -7.88 -41.58 -7.07
C ILE A 60 -9.40 -41.86 -7.03
N GLN A 61 -10.13 -41.17 -6.13
CA GLN A 61 -11.59 -41.32 -5.98
C GLN A 61 -12.39 -40.21 -6.67
N ALA A 62 -11.72 -39.28 -7.38
CA ALA A 62 -12.40 -38.21 -8.04
C ALA A 62 -13.07 -38.67 -9.33
N ASP A 63 -14.27 -38.16 -9.62
CA ASP A 63 -14.96 -38.41 -10.89
C ASP A 63 -14.13 -37.89 -12.06
N ILE A 64 -13.99 -38.68 -13.13
CA ILE A 64 -13.27 -38.34 -14.37
C ILE A 64 -13.76 -37.00 -14.97
N LYS A 65 -15.02 -36.65 -14.75
CA LYS A 65 -15.63 -35.40 -15.23
C LYS A 65 -15.34 -34.17 -14.33
N THR A 66 -14.66 -34.37 -13.19
CA THR A 66 -14.36 -33.27 -12.28
C THR A 66 -13.38 -32.29 -12.94
N PRO A 67 -13.73 -30.99 -13.06
CA PRO A 67 -12.80 -29.98 -13.56
C PRO A 67 -11.51 -29.95 -12.74
N VAL A 68 -10.36 -29.81 -13.39
CA VAL A 68 -9.04 -29.84 -12.74
C VAL A 68 -8.95 -28.89 -11.53
N ALA A 69 -9.52 -27.68 -11.63
CA ALA A 69 -9.55 -26.69 -10.55
C ALA A 69 -10.37 -27.10 -9.30
N LYS A 70 -11.16 -28.18 -9.40
CA LYS A 70 -11.96 -28.74 -8.29
C LYS A 70 -11.39 -30.05 -7.76
N LEU A 71 -10.32 -30.56 -8.34
CA LEU A 71 -9.67 -31.78 -7.87
C LEU A 71 -9.04 -31.59 -6.49
N PRO A 72 -9.09 -32.61 -5.61
CA PRO A 72 -8.42 -32.57 -4.32
C PRO A 72 -6.93 -32.25 -4.43
N SER A 73 -6.23 -32.80 -5.41
CA SER A 73 -4.82 -32.52 -5.67
C SER A 73 -4.58 -31.02 -6.00
N TRP A 74 -5.48 -30.40 -6.76
CA TRP A 74 -5.40 -28.99 -7.11
C TRP A 74 -5.56 -28.08 -5.87
N LEU A 75 -6.53 -28.39 -5.04
CA LEU A 75 -6.78 -27.64 -3.79
C LEU A 75 -5.59 -27.76 -2.84
N ALA A 76 -5.07 -28.98 -2.65
CA ALA A 76 -3.91 -29.23 -1.80
C ALA A 76 -2.63 -28.56 -2.36
N MET A 77 -2.42 -28.58 -3.67
CA MET A 77 -1.29 -27.88 -4.31
C MET A 77 -1.40 -26.37 -4.15
N LYS A 78 -2.59 -25.82 -4.37
CA LYS A 78 -2.86 -24.40 -4.18
C LYS A 78 -2.53 -23.95 -2.75
N GLU A 79 -3.01 -24.67 -1.76
CA GLU A 79 -2.73 -24.41 -0.35
C GLU A 79 -1.23 -24.49 -0.05
N TRP A 80 -0.55 -25.52 -0.56
CA TRP A 80 0.89 -25.69 -0.37
C TRP A 80 1.73 -24.58 -1.00
N VAL A 81 1.34 -24.08 -2.18
CA VAL A 81 2.02 -22.97 -2.87
C VAL A 81 1.84 -21.67 -2.10
N PHE A 82 0.60 -21.37 -1.69
CA PHE A 82 0.31 -20.13 -0.96
C PHE A 82 0.82 -20.12 0.49
N ALA A 83 1.15 -21.27 1.05
CA ALA A 83 1.89 -21.33 2.31
C ALA A 83 3.35 -20.86 2.19
N LYS A 84 3.85 -20.61 0.97
CA LYS A 84 5.19 -20.13 0.71
C LYS A 84 5.23 -18.62 0.61
N THR A 85 5.94 -17.96 1.54
CA THR A 85 6.08 -16.51 1.61
C THR A 85 6.50 -15.84 0.29
N PRO A 86 7.49 -16.36 -0.48
CA PRO A 86 7.88 -15.74 -1.74
C PRO A 86 6.75 -15.65 -2.76
N VAL A 87 5.92 -16.70 -2.88
CA VAL A 87 4.82 -16.72 -3.86
C VAL A 87 3.75 -15.68 -3.53
N ASN A 88 3.41 -15.52 -2.26
CA ASN A 88 2.45 -14.50 -1.85
C ASN A 88 2.98 -13.07 -2.09
N SER A 89 4.26 -12.85 -1.83
CA SER A 89 4.92 -11.57 -2.09
C SER A 89 4.88 -11.22 -3.58
N ASP A 90 5.27 -12.14 -4.45
CA ASP A 90 5.28 -11.91 -5.90
C ASP A 90 3.87 -11.67 -6.46
N LEU A 91 2.87 -12.42 -5.99
CA LEU A 91 1.47 -12.24 -6.36
C LEU A 91 0.95 -10.86 -5.92
N LEU A 92 1.33 -10.39 -4.74
CA LEU A 92 0.95 -9.05 -4.26
C LEU A 92 1.62 -7.95 -5.08
N LYS A 93 2.89 -8.12 -5.47
CA LYS A 93 3.59 -7.19 -6.37
C LYS A 93 2.86 -7.07 -7.72
N GLU A 94 2.51 -8.20 -8.34
CA GLU A 94 1.79 -8.22 -9.62
C GLU A 94 0.43 -7.53 -9.51
N ARG A 95 -0.36 -7.84 -8.47
CA ARG A 95 -1.67 -7.22 -8.24
C ARG A 95 -1.56 -5.71 -7.99
N ARG A 96 -0.55 -5.27 -7.24
CA ARG A 96 -0.27 -3.86 -6.98
C ARG A 96 0.08 -3.12 -8.28
N GLN A 97 0.98 -3.66 -9.09
CA GLN A 97 1.33 -3.08 -10.38
C GLN A 97 0.12 -2.95 -11.30
N LYS A 98 -0.73 -3.99 -11.36
CA LYS A 98 -1.97 -3.95 -12.13
C LYS A 98 -2.92 -2.88 -11.61
N ALA A 99 -3.16 -2.79 -10.31
CA ALA A 99 -4.01 -1.77 -9.72
C ALA A 99 -3.51 -0.36 -10.04
N ILE A 100 -2.21 -0.10 -9.89
CA ILE A 100 -1.60 1.20 -10.23
C ILE A 100 -1.74 1.52 -11.73
N SER A 101 -1.54 0.55 -12.61
CA SER A 101 -1.68 0.75 -14.05
C SER A 101 -3.13 1.10 -14.44
N GLU A 102 -4.13 0.47 -13.82
CA GLU A 102 -5.54 0.77 -14.06
C GLU A 102 -5.90 2.21 -13.67
N PHE A 103 -5.38 2.75 -12.58
CA PHE A 103 -5.53 4.16 -12.22
C PHE A 103 -4.86 5.10 -13.24
N SER A 104 -3.69 4.72 -13.76
CA SER A 104 -2.96 5.53 -14.74
C SER A 104 -3.70 5.63 -16.07
N VAL A 105 -4.31 4.55 -16.54
CA VAL A 105 -5.10 4.52 -17.78
C VAL A 105 -6.37 5.39 -17.66
N SER A 106 -7.02 5.40 -16.51
CA SER A 106 -8.21 6.23 -16.26
C SER A 106 -7.91 7.73 -16.30
N ASN A 107 -6.67 8.14 -16.14
CA ASN A 107 -6.29 9.53 -15.84
C ASN A 107 -5.47 10.28 -16.90
N ASN A 108 -4.84 9.64 -17.89
CA ASN A 108 -4.29 10.25 -19.13
C ASN A 108 -3.47 9.24 -19.97
N PRO A 109 -3.55 9.25 -21.32
CA PRO A 109 -2.73 8.39 -22.16
C PRO A 109 -1.29 8.91 -22.41
N HIS A 110 -0.84 9.93 -21.68
CA HIS A 110 0.46 10.59 -21.88
C HIS A 110 1.26 10.74 -20.57
N VAL A 111 1.38 9.67 -19.78
CA VAL A 111 2.45 9.62 -18.78
C VAL A 111 3.37 8.49 -19.20
N ASP A 112 4.53 8.86 -19.72
CA ASP A 112 5.65 7.94 -19.94
C ASP A 112 5.89 7.15 -18.66
N ALA A 113 5.96 5.82 -18.81
CA ALA A 113 6.36 4.95 -17.73
C ALA A 113 7.74 5.43 -17.23
N VAL A 114 7.77 6.02 -16.06
CA VAL A 114 9.03 6.28 -15.38
C VAL A 114 9.59 4.90 -15.07
N GLU A 115 10.62 4.50 -15.80
CA GLU A 115 11.48 3.37 -15.44
C GLU A 115 12.07 3.66 -14.06
N GLY A 116 11.32 3.29 -13.03
CA GLY A 116 11.77 3.35 -11.65
C GLY A 116 12.88 2.32 -11.45
N VAL A 117 14.03 2.76 -11.00
CA VAL A 117 15.08 1.94 -10.43
C VAL A 117 14.43 0.89 -9.54
N LEU A 118 14.64 -0.39 -9.85
CA LEU A 118 14.20 -1.53 -9.05
C LEU A 118 14.95 -1.48 -7.70
N VAL A 119 14.43 -0.74 -6.76
CA VAL A 119 14.80 -0.89 -5.35
C VAL A 119 14.19 -2.22 -4.93
N GLU A 120 15.00 -3.18 -4.52
CA GLU A 120 14.54 -4.44 -3.96
C GLU A 120 13.58 -4.13 -2.80
N GLU A 121 12.30 -4.40 -3.03
CA GLU A 121 11.25 -4.07 -2.07
C GLU A 121 11.19 -5.17 -1.01
N ASP A 122 11.39 -4.78 0.23
CA ASP A 122 11.14 -5.65 1.38
C ASP A 122 9.62 -5.76 1.62
N ASP A 123 8.97 -6.65 0.88
CA ASP A 123 7.57 -7.05 1.11
C ASP A 123 7.45 -8.17 2.17
N SER A 124 8.50 -8.42 2.97
CA SER A 124 8.49 -9.44 4.02
C SER A 124 7.38 -9.23 5.06
N TRP A 125 6.93 -7.99 5.25
CA TRP A 125 5.80 -7.64 6.11
C TRP A 125 4.49 -8.36 5.69
N ALA A 126 4.34 -8.72 4.41
CA ALA A 126 3.16 -9.41 3.90
C ALA A 126 3.00 -10.82 4.51
N ALA A 127 4.09 -11.40 5.06
CA ALA A 127 4.02 -12.64 5.84
C ALA A 127 3.18 -12.50 7.12
N GLY A 128 3.00 -11.28 7.63
CA GLY A 128 2.14 -10.99 8.77
C GLY A 128 0.64 -10.89 8.44
N LEU A 129 0.26 -10.95 7.15
CA LEU A 129 -1.15 -10.95 6.75
C LEU A 129 -1.81 -12.30 7.08
N VAL A 130 -3.00 -12.23 7.63
CA VAL A 130 -3.84 -13.41 7.88
C VAL A 130 -4.66 -13.70 6.62
N TYR A 131 -4.53 -14.91 6.09
CA TYR A 131 -5.23 -15.37 4.89
C TYR A 131 -6.48 -16.16 5.25
N ASN A 132 -7.38 -16.31 4.28
CA ASN A 132 -8.59 -17.11 4.45
C ASN A 132 -8.21 -18.61 4.56
N ALA A 133 -8.68 -19.30 5.60
CA ALA A 133 -8.42 -20.73 5.81
C ALA A 133 -8.94 -21.62 4.67
N LYS A 134 -10.00 -21.21 3.96
CA LYS A 134 -10.56 -21.96 2.82
C LYS A 134 -9.94 -21.56 1.48
N ASP A 135 -9.28 -20.43 1.40
CA ASP A 135 -8.67 -19.93 0.17
C ASP A 135 -7.45 -19.07 0.53
N SER A 136 -6.29 -19.71 0.65
CA SER A 136 -5.01 -19.09 1.03
C SER A 136 -4.52 -18.02 0.01
N SER A 137 -5.19 -17.88 -1.13
CA SER A 137 -4.91 -16.81 -2.09
C SER A 137 -5.56 -15.46 -1.73
N LYS A 138 -6.47 -15.46 -0.76
CA LYS A 138 -7.23 -14.27 -0.34
C LYS A 138 -6.84 -13.83 1.05
N VAL A 139 -6.51 -12.55 1.16
CA VAL A 139 -6.29 -11.91 2.46
C VAL A 139 -7.62 -11.85 3.22
N LEU A 140 -7.60 -12.21 4.50
CA LEU A 140 -8.80 -12.18 5.33
C LEU A 140 -9.22 -10.72 5.58
N ASN A 141 -10.51 -10.44 5.36
CA ASN A 141 -11.09 -9.11 5.56
C ASN A 141 -11.24 -8.79 7.06
N THR A 142 -10.14 -8.40 7.71
CA THR A 142 -10.08 -8.00 9.12
C THR A 142 -9.48 -6.60 9.26
N LEU A 143 -9.86 -5.90 10.33
CA LEU A 143 -9.27 -4.59 10.65
C LEU A 143 -7.74 -4.71 10.89
N ALA A 144 -7.29 -5.81 11.51
CA ALA A 144 -5.87 -6.06 11.73
C ALA A 144 -5.06 -6.11 10.43
N ASN A 145 -5.57 -6.80 9.39
CA ASN A 145 -4.93 -6.83 8.08
C ASN A 145 -4.94 -5.45 7.42
N ILE A 146 -6.06 -4.72 7.50
CA ILE A 146 -6.15 -3.36 6.96
C ILE A 146 -5.11 -2.45 7.64
N MET A 147 -5.01 -2.48 8.95
CA MET A 147 -4.01 -1.69 9.68
C MET A 147 -2.57 -2.06 9.31
N LEU A 148 -2.29 -3.36 9.15
CA LEU A 148 -0.96 -3.80 8.71
C LEU A 148 -0.62 -3.27 7.30
N ILE A 149 -1.58 -3.32 6.37
CA ILE A 149 -1.42 -2.79 5.02
C ILE A 149 -1.19 -1.27 5.07
N LEU A 150 -2.05 -0.52 5.75
CA LEU A 150 -1.93 0.95 5.86
C LEU A 150 -0.59 1.40 6.47
N ARG A 151 -0.01 0.60 7.39
CA ARG A 151 1.30 0.87 8.01
C ARG A 151 2.49 0.51 7.13
N LYS A 152 2.36 -0.50 6.27
CA LYS A 152 3.51 -1.15 5.63
C LYS A 152 3.53 -1.10 4.11
N ASP A 153 2.37 -1.05 3.46
CA ASP A 153 2.31 -0.92 2.01
C ASP A 153 2.97 0.41 1.58
N ARG A 154 3.90 0.33 0.64
CA ARG A 154 4.69 1.48 0.20
C ARG A 154 3.86 2.62 -0.38
N GLU A 155 2.73 2.30 -1.02
CA GLU A 155 1.84 3.30 -1.63
C GLU A 155 0.99 4.01 -0.58
N LEU A 156 0.85 3.43 0.63
CA LEU A 156 -0.02 3.92 1.69
C LEU A 156 0.74 4.37 2.95
N LYS A 157 1.94 3.84 3.15
CA LYS A 157 2.75 4.10 4.34
C LYS A 157 2.99 5.60 4.53
N PHE A 158 2.59 6.14 5.69
CA PHE A 158 2.69 7.55 6.05
C PHE A 158 1.93 8.52 5.12
N LYS A 159 1.04 8.02 4.25
CA LYS A 159 0.26 8.89 3.36
C LYS A 159 -0.95 9.51 4.04
N ILE A 160 -1.53 8.84 5.01
CA ILE A 160 -2.74 9.27 5.73
C ILE A 160 -2.34 9.72 7.14
N PHE A 161 -2.71 10.93 7.51
CA PHE A 161 -2.38 11.50 8.80
C PHE A 161 -3.44 12.51 9.26
N LYS A 162 -3.49 12.79 10.55
CA LYS A 162 -4.35 13.81 11.14
C LYS A 162 -3.54 15.05 11.46
N ASP A 163 -3.97 16.21 10.98
CA ASP A 163 -3.45 17.47 11.47
C ASP A 163 -4.11 17.82 12.81
N ILE A 164 -3.32 17.82 13.85
CA ILE A 164 -3.78 18.10 15.22
C ILE A 164 -4.34 19.50 15.34
N PHE A 165 -3.78 20.47 14.61
CA PHE A 165 -4.20 21.87 14.68
C PHE A 165 -5.60 22.08 14.10
N SER A 166 -5.89 21.54 12.93
CA SER A 166 -7.22 21.62 12.29
C SER A 166 -8.17 20.52 12.71
N SER A 167 -7.67 19.45 13.38
CA SER A 167 -8.41 18.21 13.71
C SER A 167 -8.98 17.52 12.48
N ARG A 168 -8.34 17.66 11.32
CA ARG A 168 -8.79 17.05 10.05
C ARG A 168 -7.82 15.98 9.57
N ILE A 169 -8.36 15.00 8.84
CA ILE A 169 -7.56 14.00 8.15
C ILE A 169 -7.05 14.59 6.83
N LEU A 170 -5.77 14.43 6.57
CA LEU A 170 -5.09 14.84 5.36
C LEU A 170 -4.46 13.63 4.68
N VAL A 171 -4.22 13.78 3.38
CA VAL A 171 -3.50 12.80 2.56
C VAL A 171 -2.31 13.49 1.88
N ARG A 172 -1.16 12.81 1.91
CA ARG A 172 0.05 13.23 1.17
C ARG A 172 -0.08 12.88 -0.30
N LYS A 173 0.64 13.63 -1.14
CA LYS A 173 0.73 13.36 -2.59
C LYS A 173 1.20 11.94 -2.90
N ASP A 174 1.03 11.54 -4.16
CA ASP A 174 1.44 10.26 -4.71
C ASP A 174 0.68 9.05 -4.11
N VAL A 175 -0.62 9.22 -3.86
CA VAL A 175 -1.49 8.06 -3.61
C VAL A 175 -1.92 7.42 -4.94
N PRO A 176 -2.16 6.10 -4.99
CA PRO A 176 -2.45 5.39 -6.23
C PRO A 176 -3.59 5.99 -7.06
N TRP A 177 -4.64 6.49 -6.40
CA TRP A 177 -5.86 7.02 -7.03
C TRP A 177 -5.80 8.51 -7.36
N ASP A 178 -4.78 9.24 -6.90
CA ASP A 178 -4.60 10.67 -7.20
C ASP A 178 -3.12 11.05 -7.23
N ARG A 179 -2.52 10.90 -8.42
CA ARG A 179 -1.11 11.25 -8.67
C ARG A 179 -0.94 12.64 -9.29
N LYS A 180 -2.04 13.39 -9.45
CA LYS A 180 -2.02 14.66 -10.19
C LYS A 180 -1.90 15.89 -9.30
N PHE A 181 -2.21 15.80 -8.02
CA PHE A 181 -2.14 16.97 -7.19
C PHE A 181 -0.68 17.33 -6.84
N GLU A 182 -0.34 18.62 -6.98
CA GLU A 182 1.04 19.09 -6.86
C GLU A 182 1.42 19.49 -5.44
N ALA A 183 0.42 19.77 -4.60
CA ALA A 183 0.66 20.12 -3.19
C ALA A 183 1.24 18.92 -2.42
N ASP A 184 1.99 19.16 -1.35
CA ASP A 184 2.57 18.11 -0.53
C ASP A 184 1.50 17.30 0.22
N ASP A 185 0.37 17.93 0.55
CA ASP A 185 -0.79 17.31 1.16
C ASP A 185 -2.08 18.11 0.87
N ARG A 186 -3.22 17.44 1.06
CA ARG A 186 -4.55 18.04 0.97
C ARG A 186 -5.51 17.36 1.94
N LEU A 187 -6.70 17.95 2.11
CA LEU A 187 -7.76 17.34 2.90
C LEU A 187 -8.20 16.01 2.29
N TRP A 188 -8.47 15.04 3.16
CA TRP A 188 -9.12 13.79 2.81
C TRP A 188 -10.56 14.04 2.38
N THR A 189 -11.00 13.39 1.32
CA THR A 189 -12.32 13.55 0.70
C THR A 189 -12.99 12.21 0.46
N ASP A 190 -14.28 12.22 0.09
CA ASP A 190 -15.03 11.01 -0.29
C ASP A 190 -14.40 10.28 -1.49
N THR A 191 -13.70 11.01 -2.36
CA THR A 191 -12.94 10.42 -3.46
C THR A 191 -11.78 9.58 -2.95
N ASP A 192 -11.14 9.98 -1.85
CA ASP A 192 -10.08 9.21 -1.22
C ASP A 192 -10.61 7.93 -0.58
N ASP A 193 -11.80 8.00 0.05
CA ASP A 193 -12.47 6.80 0.56
C ASP A 193 -12.76 5.78 -0.56
N ALA A 194 -13.24 6.26 -1.69
CA ALA A 194 -13.52 5.41 -2.85
C ALA A 194 -12.22 4.85 -3.46
N GLY A 195 -11.20 5.68 -3.61
CA GLY A 195 -9.91 5.32 -4.16
C GLY A 195 -9.15 4.29 -3.30
N LEU A 196 -9.10 4.51 -1.99
CA LEU A 196 -8.50 3.56 -1.06
C LEU A 196 -9.23 2.22 -1.07
N ARG A 197 -10.57 2.24 -1.07
CA ARG A 197 -11.38 1.02 -1.14
C ARG A 197 -11.07 0.24 -2.41
N TRP A 198 -11.07 0.89 -3.54
CA TRP A 198 -10.76 0.26 -4.81
C TRP A 198 -9.33 -0.33 -4.82
N TYR A 199 -8.35 0.40 -4.30
CA TYR A 199 -6.97 -0.09 -4.17
C TYR A 199 -6.88 -1.34 -3.29
N LEU A 200 -7.52 -1.33 -2.12
CA LEU A 200 -7.51 -2.45 -1.18
C LEU A 200 -8.27 -3.67 -1.74
N GLU A 201 -9.36 -3.45 -2.48
CA GLU A 201 -10.12 -4.52 -3.14
C GLU A 201 -9.31 -5.14 -4.29
N SER A 202 -8.73 -4.32 -5.17
CA SER A 202 -7.98 -4.78 -6.35
C SER A 202 -6.68 -5.50 -5.96
N THR A 203 -5.95 -4.97 -4.97
CA THR A 203 -4.65 -5.50 -4.57
C THR A 203 -4.77 -6.67 -3.57
N TYR A 204 -5.63 -6.51 -2.56
CA TYR A 204 -5.70 -7.42 -1.40
C TYR A 204 -7.00 -8.22 -1.33
N GLY A 205 -8.00 -7.88 -2.15
CA GLY A 205 -9.33 -8.53 -2.09
C GLY A 205 -10.14 -8.13 -0.86
N ILE A 206 -9.95 -6.92 -0.31
CA ILE A 206 -10.62 -6.41 0.89
C ILE A 206 -11.68 -5.36 0.51
N PRO A 207 -12.99 -5.70 0.45
CA PRO A 207 -14.05 -4.81 -0.03
C PRO A 207 -14.80 -4.05 1.09
N SER A 208 -14.45 -4.24 2.38
CA SER A 208 -15.28 -3.78 3.52
C SER A 208 -15.15 -2.28 3.79
N THR A 209 -16.17 -1.51 3.43
CA THR A 209 -16.23 -0.06 3.64
C THR A 209 -16.03 0.34 5.10
N ASN A 210 -16.80 -0.22 6.03
CA ASN A 210 -16.75 0.20 7.44
C ASN A 210 -15.38 -0.05 8.07
N LYS A 211 -14.78 -1.22 7.82
CA LYS A 211 -13.44 -1.54 8.37
C LYS A 211 -12.34 -0.68 7.75
N ILE A 212 -12.52 -0.27 6.49
CA ILE A 212 -11.57 0.65 5.83
C ILE A 212 -11.66 2.03 6.47
N ILE A 213 -12.86 2.55 6.71
CA ILE A 213 -13.06 3.83 7.40
C ILE A 213 -12.47 3.78 8.83
N ASP A 214 -12.74 2.70 9.57
CA ASP A 214 -12.12 2.50 10.90
C ASP A 214 -10.60 2.50 10.80
N GLY A 215 -10.04 1.82 9.80
CA GLY A 215 -8.60 1.79 9.54
C GLY A 215 -8.02 3.16 9.22
N VAL A 216 -8.70 3.96 8.39
CA VAL A 216 -8.30 5.34 8.06
C VAL A 216 -8.26 6.21 9.31
N ASN A 217 -9.30 6.14 10.15
CA ASN A 217 -9.33 6.90 11.39
C ASN A 217 -8.18 6.52 12.34
N LEU A 218 -7.93 5.23 12.51
CA LEU A 218 -6.87 4.74 13.39
C LEU A 218 -5.48 5.10 12.86
N ILE A 219 -5.21 4.90 11.58
CA ILE A 219 -3.90 5.22 11.01
C ILE A 219 -3.65 6.74 10.97
N ALA A 220 -4.69 7.53 10.75
CA ALA A 220 -4.58 8.98 10.80
C ALA A 220 -4.21 9.48 12.19
N GLU A 221 -4.78 8.88 13.25
CA GLU A 221 -4.44 9.20 14.63
C GLU A 221 -3.01 8.74 14.99
N GLU A 222 -2.58 7.55 14.54
CA GLU A 222 -1.21 7.07 14.73
C GLU A 222 -0.17 7.96 14.08
N ASN A 223 -0.48 8.53 12.93
CA ASN A 223 0.40 9.42 12.17
C ASN A 223 0.10 10.91 12.46
N ALA A 224 -0.61 11.23 13.55
CA ALA A 224 -1.01 12.59 13.84
C ALA A 224 0.21 13.52 13.99
N GLU A 225 0.14 14.69 13.34
CA GLU A 225 1.18 15.71 13.40
C GLU A 225 0.59 17.11 13.55
N ASN A 226 1.33 18.02 14.17
CA ASN A 226 0.96 19.43 14.25
C ASN A 226 1.82 20.22 13.27
N LYS A 227 1.32 20.42 12.05
CA LYS A 227 2.07 21.10 10.99
C LYS A 227 2.43 22.55 11.34
N VAL A 228 1.53 23.26 12.03
CA VAL A 228 1.78 24.64 12.45
C VAL A 228 2.90 24.69 13.49
N ALA A 229 2.84 23.82 14.50
CA ALA A 229 3.90 23.74 15.50
C ALA A 229 5.24 23.33 14.88
N THR A 230 5.25 22.33 14.00
CA THR A 230 6.45 21.90 13.28
C THR A 230 7.05 23.04 12.45
N ARG A 231 6.21 23.81 11.73
CA ARG A 231 6.66 24.97 10.95
C ARG A 231 7.28 26.03 11.82
N ILE A 232 6.65 26.38 12.94
CA ILE A 232 7.16 27.39 13.87
C ILE A 232 8.50 26.94 14.46
N GLN A 233 8.59 25.67 14.92
CA GLN A 233 9.79 25.14 15.57
C GLN A 233 10.95 24.91 14.62
N SER A 234 10.68 24.59 13.34
CA SER A 234 11.72 24.38 12.33
C SER A 234 12.26 25.68 11.72
N THR A 235 11.57 26.80 11.92
CA THR A 235 12.01 28.10 11.42
C THR A 235 13.09 28.65 12.33
N LEU A 236 14.29 28.82 11.81
CA LEU A 236 15.40 29.40 12.55
C LEU A 236 15.17 30.91 12.70
N TRP A 237 15.40 31.42 13.91
CA TRP A 237 15.38 32.86 14.15
C TRP A 237 16.60 33.54 13.53
N ASP A 238 16.38 34.58 12.79
CA ASP A 238 17.41 35.38 12.11
C ASP A 238 18.08 36.47 13.00
N GLY A 239 17.66 36.57 14.26
CA GLY A 239 18.19 37.54 15.21
C GLY A 239 17.42 38.86 15.28
N GLU A 240 16.49 39.10 14.35
CA GLU A 240 15.75 40.34 14.27
C GLU A 240 14.46 40.33 15.11
N LYS A 241 14.29 41.35 15.97
CA LYS A 241 13.09 41.51 16.80
C LYS A 241 11.98 42.19 15.99
N ARG A 242 10.94 41.47 15.64
CA ARG A 242 9.79 41.99 14.85
C ARG A 242 8.46 41.94 15.56
N LEU A 243 8.34 41.19 16.66
CA LEU A 243 7.04 40.95 17.30
C LEU A 243 6.42 42.21 17.87
N GLU A 244 7.24 43.10 18.48
CA GLU A 244 6.78 44.35 19.07
C GLU A 244 6.28 45.34 18.02
N THR A 245 6.91 45.37 16.84
CA THR A 245 6.64 46.36 15.80
C THR A 245 5.78 45.88 14.66
N LEU A 246 5.38 44.60 14.66
CA LEU A 246 4.68 43.98 13.52
C LEU A 246 3.39 44.73 13.14
N PHE A 247 2.58 45.16 14.11
CA PHE A 247 1.36 45.90 13.83
C PHE A 247 1.65 47.33 13.36
N ILE A 248 2.79 47.92 13.77
CA ILE A 248 3.24 49.23 13.34
C ILE A 248 3.75 49.15 11.90
N ASP A 249 4.69 48.23 11.64
CA ASP A 249 5.39 48.12 10.37
C ASP A 249 4.50 47.63 9.21
N TYR A 250 3.58 46.72 9.49
CA TYR A 250 2.78 46.06 8.45
C TYR A 250 1.31 46.53 8.41
N LEU A 251 0.76 47.02 9.51
CA LEU A 251 -0.64 47.44 9.56
C LEU A 251 -0.77 48.98 9.71
N GLY A 252 0.35 49.71 9.82
CA GLY A 252 0.35 51.14 9.93
C GLY A 252 -0.26 51.66 11.24
N CYS A 253 -0.24 50.85 12.30
CA CYS A 253 -0.72 51.29 13.61
C CYS A 253 0.22 52.34 14.21
N GLU A 254 -0.34 53.23 15.09
CA GLU A 254 0.44 54.19 15.81
C GLU A 254 1.51 53.53 16.70
N ASP A 255 2.74 54.04 16.65
CA ASP A 255 3.84 53.59 17.49
C ASP A 255 3.70 54.11 18.91
N ASN A 256 3.19 53.27 19.79
CA ASN A 256 3.07 53.55 21.21
C ASN A 256 3.23 52.24 22.01
N VAL A 257 3.42 52.39 23.34
CA VAL A 257 3.65 51.27 24.24
C VAL A 257 2.50 50.24 24.17
N TYR A 258 1.27 50.68 24.07
CA TYR A 258 0.10 49.80 24.00
C TYR A 258 0.12 48.93 22.73
N THR A 259 0.36 49.54 21.56
CA THR A 259 0.43 48.84 20.28
C THR A 259 1.55 47.78 20.27
N ARG A 260 2.71 48.14 20.80
CA ARG A 260 3.86 47.22 20.90
C ARG A 260 3.54 46.01 21.80
N GLU A 261 3.00 46.25 22.98
CA GLU A 261 2.60 45.20 23.93
C GLU A 261 1.49 44.28 23.35
N VAL A 262 0.49 44.84 22.68
CA VAL A 262 -0.59 44.08 22.08
C VAL A 262 -0.07 43.21 20.92
N SER A 263 0.82 43.79 20.06
CA SER A 263 1.46 43.03 18.97
C SER A 263 2.22 41.84 19.51
N GLU A 264 3.18 42.06 20.42
CA GLU A 264 4.00 40.98 20.98
C GLU A 264 3.15 39.90 21.66
N LYS A 265 2.28 40.32 22.60
CA LYS A 265 1.48 39.37 23.38
C LYS A 265 0.52 38.54 22.53
N SER A 266 -0.10 39.15 21.53
CA SER A 266 -1.03 38.44 20.62
C SER A 266 -0.32 37.37 19.80
N LEU A 267 0.86 37.72 19.24
CA LEU A 267 1.63 36.77 18.42
C LEU A 267 2.27 35.67 19.25
N VAL A 268 2.80 35.99 20.44
CA VAL A 268 3.30 34.98 21.39
C VAL A 268 2.18 34.03 21.83
N ALA A 269 0.98 34.58 22.12
CA ALA A 269 -0.17 33.74 22.47
C ALA A 269 -0.62 32.80 21.31
N ALA A 270 -0.64 33.33 20.08
CA ALA A 270 -0.96 32.53 18.88
C ALA A 270 0.03 31.38 18.70
N ALA A 271 1.34 31.69 18.77
CA ALA A 271 2.39 30.64 18.65
C ALA A 271 2.29 29.60 19.78
N LYS A 272 2.09 30.06 21.03
CA LYS A 272 1.91 29.14 22.17
C LYS A 272 0.69 28.25 22.01
N ARG A 273 -0.44 28.76 21.52
CA ARG A 273 -1.65 27.97 21.30
C ARG A 273 -1.46 26.94 20.19
N ALA A 274 -0.68 27.28 19.16
CA ALA A 274 -0.34 26.34 18.09
C ALA A 274 0.56 25.19 18.57
N ILE A 275 1.53 25.50 19.45
CA ILE A 275 2.51 24.52 19.95
C ILE A 275 1.94 23.72 21.12
N PHE A 276 1.27 24.39 22.06
CA PHE A 276 0.73 23.79 23.28
C PHE A 276 -0.79 23.94 23.29
N GLY A 277 -1.51 22.85 23.08
CA GLY A 277 -2.97 22.85 23.16
C GLY A 277 -3.47 23.29 24.55
N GLY A 278 -4.65 23.92 24.59
CA GLY A 278 -5.33 24.27 25.85
C GLY A 278 -4.84 25.55 26.54
N ILE A 279 -3.92 26.32 25.93
CA ILE A 279 -3.53 27.63 26.50
C ILE A 279 -4.69 28.62 26.41
N LYS A 280 -5.01 29.22 27.57
CA LYS A 280 -6.04 30.23 27.70
C LYS A 280 -5.53 31.59 27.17
N TRP A 281 -6.28 32.18 26.24
CA TRP A 281 -6.11 33.51 25.70
C TRP A 281 -7.49 34.06 25.36
N ASP A 282 -8.01 34.97 26.16
CA ASP A 282 -9.38 35.49 26.07
C ASP A 282 -9.42 36.84 25.37
N ASN A 283 -8.28 37.41 25.01
CA ASN A 283 -8.20 38.71 24.35
C ASN A 283 -8.29 38.56 22.83
N MET A 284 -9.07 39.42 22.19
CA MET A 284 -9.20 39.45 20.74
C MET A 284 -8.73 40.87 20.27
N PRO A 285 -7.62 40.95 19.49
CA PRO A 285 -7.27 42.22 18.90
C PRO A 285 -8.29 42.62 17.84
N ILE A 286 -8.79 43.84 17.90
CA ILE A 286 -9.70 44.41 16.92
C ILE A 286 -8.93 45.47 16.14
N LEU A 287 -8.80 45.28 14.84
CA LEU A 287 -8.18 46.24 13.92
C LEU A 287 -9.24 47.15 13.34
N ILE A 288 -9.06 48.46 13.44
CA ILE A 288 -9.98 49.47 12.92
C ILE A 288 -9.22 50.29 11.87
N GLY A 289 -9.77 50.37 10.66
CA GLY A 289 -9.16 51.11 9.56
C GLY A 289 -10.14 51.40 8.44
N PRO A 290 -9.75 52.17 7.42
CA PRO A 290 -10.55 52.35 6.21
C PRO A 290 -10.87 51.01 5.50
N GLN A 291 -11.98 50.99 4.77
CA GLN A 291 -12.34 49.77 4.01
C GLN A 291 -11.30 49.44 2.95
N GLY A 292 -10.90 48.17 2.87
CA GLY A 292 -9.92 47.68 1.87
C GLY A 292 -8.45 47.83 2.25
N VAL A 293 -8.14 48.20 3.46
CA VAL A 293 -6.78 48.27 4.03
C VAL A 293 -6.55 47.06 4.92
N GLY A 294 -5.87 46.00 4.40
CA GLY A 294 -5.51 44.82 5.14
C GLY A 294 -6.17 43.54 4.65
#